data_e13aef794c378829193a8f447d9dcc62
#
_entry.id   e13aef794c378829193a8f447d9dcc62
#
_cell.length_a   1.000
_cell.length_b   1.000
_cell.length_c   1.000
_cell.angle_alpha   90.00
_cell.angle_beta   90.00
_cell.angle_gamma   90.00
#
_symmetry.space_group_name_H-M   'P 1'
#
loop_
_entity.id
_entity.type
_entity.pdbx_description
1 polymer ?
#
loop_
_entity_poly.entity_id
_entity_poly.type
_entity_poly.pdbx_seq_one_letter_code
_entity_poly.pdbx_strand_id
1 'polypeptide(L)'
;VLERIRAYAADYFDPEKVNLPEQDDPIRQREQARRDELKRLKSEADRRRKAMQELYLDKVSGLIDIAQFSEMNQTFLEEVKRAETRIDTLEAELEQQQEETGAVQTQMQRVRELAQVSQLTRELVVRLVHRVIVSTKDPLTGEQKITIEWNF
;
A
#
# COMPACT_ATOMS: atom_id res chain seq x y z
N VAL A 1 20.94 27.42 2.18
CA VAL A 1 20.62 25.98 2.39
C VAL A 1 19.18 25.84 2.87
N LEU A 2 18.80 26.49 3.99
CA LEU A 2 17.46 26.38 4.60
C LEU A 2 16.35 26.85 3.65
N GLU A 3 16.54 27.94 2.94
CA GLU A 3 15.60 28.44 1.94
C GLU A 3 15.42 27.48 0.78
N ARG A 4 16.48 26.81 0.31
CA ARG A 4 16.41 25.80 -0.74
C ARG A 4 15.72 24.51 -0.27
N ILE A 5 15.94 24.09 0.99
CA ILE A 5 15.22 22.96 1.58
C ILE A 5 13.72 23.27 1.66
N ARG A 6 13.37 24.48 2.10
CA ARG A 6 11.97 24.93 2.15
C ARG A 6 11.33 25.05 0.77
N ALA A 7 12.07 25.60 -0.22
CA ALA A 7 11.59 25.69 -1.59
C ALA A 7 11.35 24.30 -2.19
N TYR A 8 12.27 23.36 -1.99
CA TYR A 8 12.10 21.98 -2.42
C TYR A 8 10.91 21.31 -1.72
N ALA A 9 10.79 21.47 -0.41
CA ALA A 9 9.64 20.95 0.34
C ALA A 9 8.33 21.61 -0.12
N ALA A 10 8.31 22.90 -0.46
CA ALA A 10 7.15 23.60 -0.98
C ALA A 10 6.77 23.15 -2.40
N ASP A 11 7.75 22.88 -3.27
CA ASP A 11 7.50 22.35 -4.62
C ASP A 11 6.93 20.92 -4.60
N TYR A 12 7.37 20.12 -3.62
CA TYR A 12 6.82 18.77 -3.39
C TYR A 12 5.54 18.77 -2.57
N PHE A 13 5.37 19.75 -1.71
CA PHE A 13 4.22 19.93 -0.84
C PHE A 13 3.38 21.12 -1.30
N ASP A 14 2.83 21.02 -2.49
CA ASP A 14 1.71 21.86 -2.91
C ASP A 14 0.44 21.26 -2.30
N PRO A 15 -0.17 21.91 -1.28
CA PRO A 15 -1.38 21.41 -0.66
C PRO A 15 -2.56 21.27 -1.65
N GLU A 16 -2.50 22.00 -2.78
CA GLU A 16 -3.48 21.87 -3.87
C GLU A 16 -3.20 20.66 -4.78
N LYS A 17 -1.97 20.15 -4.81
CA LYS A 17 -1.58 18.95 -5.56
C LYS A 17 -1.62 17.68 -4.72
N VAL A 18 -1.49 17.80 -3.40
CA VAL A 18 -1.74 16.70 -2.47
C VAL A 18 -3.23 16.67 -2.19
N ASN A 19 -4.00 16.22 -3.15
CA ASN A 19 -5.35 15.77 -2.89
C ASN A 19 -5.25 14.68 -1.83
N LEU A 20 -5.57 15.04 -0.57
CA LEU A 20 -6.00 14.03 0.40
C LEU A 20 -7.15 13.32 -0.29
N PRO A 21 -7.10 11.99 -0.47
CA PRO A 21 -8.14 11.28 -1.18
C PRO A 21 -9.47 11.60 -0.51
N GLU A 22 -10.31 12.37 -1.22
CA GLU A 22 -11.70 12.63 -0.83
C GLU A 22 -12.43 11.30 -0.72
N GLN A 23 -13.54 11.25 -0.02
CA GLN A 23 -14.34 10.02 0.17
C GLN A 23 -14.72 9.33 -1.14
N ASP A 24 -14.67 10.04 -2.27
CA ASP A 24 -14.96 9.56 -3.63
C ASP A 24 -13.71 9.16 -4.44
N ASP A 25 -12.56 8.94 -3.81
CA ASP A 25 -11.37 8.48 -4.51
C ASP A 25 -11.61 7.09 -5.15
N PRO A 26 -11.50 6.96 -6.49
CA PRO A 26 -11.67 5.70 -7.20
C PRO A 26 -10.76 4.56 -6.68
N ILE A 27 -9.60 4.90 -6.12
CA ILE A 27 -8.66 3.92 -5.55
C ILE A 27 -9.25 3.33 -4.28
N ARG A 28 -9.79 4.16 -3.38
CA ARG A 28 -10.46 3.71 -2.15
C ARG A 28 -11.71 2.88 -2.44
N GLN A 29 -12.50 3.29 -3.42
CA GLN A 29 -13.68 2.53 -3.84
C GLN A 29 -13.30 1.13 -4.35
N ARG A 30 -12.24 1.02 -5.15
CA ARG A 30 -11.72 -0.28 -5.62
C ARG A 30 -11.18 -1.14 -4.46
N GLU A 31 -10.45 -0.54 -3.54
CA GLU A 31 -9.97 -1.23 -2.35
C GLU A 31 -11.14 -1.76 -1.50
N GLN A 32 -12.16 -0.94 -1.27
CA GLN A 32 -13.34 -1.35 -0.52
C GLN A 32 -14.07 -2.49 -1.23
N ALA A 33 -14.27 -2.40 -2.55
CA ALA A 33 -14.90 -3.46 -3.35
C ALA A 33 -14.12 -4.79 -3.24
N ARG A 34 -12.77 -4.75 -3.28
CA ARG A 34 -11.94 -5.96 -3.08
C ARG A 34 -12.09 -6.56 -1.68
N ARG A 35 -12.15 -5.72 -0.65
CA ARG A 35 -12.38 -6.18 0.75
C ARG A 35 -13.74 -6.81 0.91
N ASP A 36 -14.77 -6.26 0.29
CA ASP A 36 -16.13 -6.81 0.32
C ASP A 36 -16.21 -8.12 -0.47
N GLU A 37 -15.55 -8.22 -1.63
CA GLU A 37 -15.42 -9.46 -2.39
C GLU A 37 -14.71 -10.54 -1.55
N LEU A 38 -13.60 -10.20 -0.90
CA LEU A 38 -12.85 -11.10 -0.02
C LEU A 38 -13.72 -11.65 1.11
N LYS A 39 -14.44 -10.77 1.80
CA LYS A 39 -15.36 -11.15 2.87
C LYS A 39 -16.48 -12.09 2.38
N ARG A 40 -17.04 -11.79 1.22
CA ARG A 40 -18.07 -12.63 0.58
C ARG A 40 -17.52 -14.02 0.26
N LEU A 41 -16.36 -14.11 -0.39
CA LEU A 41 -15.73 -15.38 -0.78
C LEU A 41 -15.38 -16.24 0.43
N LYS A 42 -14.83 -15.65 1.50
CA LYS A 42 -14.56 -16.38 2.76
C LYS A 42 -15.84 -16.96 3.36
N SER A 43 -16.90 -16.15 3.44
CA SER A 43 -18.20 -16.62 3.94
C SER A 43 -18.78 -17.73 3.07
N GLU A 44 -18.62 -17.63 1.76
CA GLU A 44 -19.10 -18.63 0.80
C GLU A 44 -18.32 -19.94 0.92
N ALA A 45 -17.00 -19.91 1.02
CA ALA A 45 -16.16 -21.07 1.28
C ALA A 45 -16.53 -21.77 2.59
N ASP A 46 -16.76 -21.00 3.66
CA ASP A 46 -17.18 -21.58 4.95
C ASP A 46 -18.55 -22.24 4.91
N ARG A 47 -19.51 -21.67 4.16
CA ARG A 47 -20.82 -22.29 3.95
C ARG A 47 -20.68 -23.62 3.20
N ARG A 48 -19.83 -23.68 2.17
CA ARG A 48 -19.59 -24.91 1.42
C ARG A 48 -18.92 -25.99 2.27
N ARG A 49 -17.95 -25.61 3.10
CA ARG A 49 -17.31 -26.54 4.04
C ARG A 49 -18.32 -27.13 5.03
N LYS A 50 -19.26 -26.31 5.53
CA LYS A 50 -20.36 -26.80 6.39
C LYS A 50 -21.30 -27.75 5.62
N ALA A 51 -21.68 -27.41 4.39
CA ALA A 51 -22.49 -28.27 3.55
C ALA A 51 -21.81 -29.62 3.26
N MET A 52 -20.49 -29.64 3.09
CA MET A 52 -19.72 -30.89 2.97
C MET A 52 -19.81 -31.75 4.24
N GLN A 53 -19.79 -31.15 5.42
CA GLN A 53 -19.95 -31.87 6.69
C GLN A 53 -21.36 -32.47 6.80
N GLU A 54 -22.39 -31.72 6.44
CA GLU A 54 -23.78 -32.19 6.41
C GLU A 54 -23.96 -33.34 5.39
N LEU A 55 -23.40 -33.20 4.19
CA LEU A 55 -23.39 -34.23 3.17
C LEU A 55 -22.71 -35.52 3.65
N TYR A 56 -21.64 -35.43 4.42
CA TYR A 56 -21.01 -36.60 5.02
C TYR A 56 -21.93 -37.30 6.04
N LEU A 57 -22.65 -36.52 6.86
CA LEU A 57 -23.61 -37.07 7.82
C LEU A 57 -24.78 -37.76 7.11
N ASP A 58 -25.28 -37.20 6.02
CA ASP A 58 -26.32 -37.79 5.20
C ASP A 58 -25.89 -39.12 4.59
N LYS A 59 -24.63 -39.20 4.12
CA LYS A 59 -24.07 -40.49 3.67
C LYS A 59 -23.99 -41.52 4.78
N VAL A 60 -23.51 -41.09 5.98
CA VAL A 60 -23.40 -42.03 7.13
C VAL A 60 -24.77 -42.52 7.59
N SER A 61 -25.78 -41.65 7.51
CA SER A 61 -27.19 -42.02 7.84
C SER A 61 -27.91 -42.85 6.77
N GLY A 62 -27.25 -43.03 5.61
CA GLY A 62 -27.86 -43.79 4.51
C GLY A 62 -28.91 -43.01 3.70
N LEU A 63 -28.99 -41.68 3.88
CA LEU A 63 -29.91 -40.83 3.11
C LEU A 63 -29.46 -40.65 1.66
N ILE A 64 -28.15 -40.72 1.42
CA ILE A 64 -27.55 -40.66 0.08
C ILE A 64 -26.60 -41.85 -0.13
N ASP A 65 -26.47 -42.30 -1.36
CA ASP A 65 -25.54 -43.35 -1.72
C ASP A 65 -24.09 -42.81 -1.94
N ILE A 66 -23.16 -43.75 -2.11
CA ILE A 66 -21.75 -43.42 -2.29
C ILE A 66 -21.51 -42.61 -3.57
N ALA A 67 -22.23 -42.90 -4.65
CA ALA A 67 -22.06 -42.24 -5.93
C ALA A 67 -22.55 -40.78 -5.84
N GLN A 68 -23.73 -40.57 -5.28
CA GLN A 68 -24.26 -39.22 -5.03
C GLN A 68 -23.38 -38.42 -4.11
N PHE A 69 -22.88 -39.02 -3.02
CA PHE A 69 -21.92 -38.36 -2.13
C PHE A 69 -20.63 -37.92 -2.88
N SER A 70 -20.07 -38.84 -3.68
CA SER A 70 -18.82 -38.58 -4.39
C SER A 70 -18.96 -37.42 -5.36
N GLU A 71 -20.03 -37.39 -6.15
CA GLU A 71 -20.30 -36.31 -7.12
C GLU A 71 -20.50 -34.98 -6.45
N MET A 72 -21.36 -34.90 -5.42
CA MET A 72 -21.60 -33.63 -4.70
C MET A 72 -20.37 -33.16 -3.95
N ASN A 73 -19.62 -34.06 -3.30
CA ASN A 73 -18.42 -33.76 -2.58
C ASN A 73 -17.33 -33.20 -3.51
N GLN A 74 -17.17 -33.79 -4.70
CA GLN A 74 -16.22 -33.29 -5.70
C GLN A 74 -16.59 -31.88 -6.14
N THR A 75 -17.85 -31.60 -6.41
CA THR A 75 -18.34 -30.27 -6.78
C THR A 75 -18.01 -29.24 -5.70
N PHE A 76 -18.31 -29.54 -4.43
CA PHE A 76 -17.99 -28.64 -3.33
C PHE A 76 -16.49 -28.41 -3.16
N LEU A 77 -15.67 -29.44 -3.30
CA LEU A 77 -14.21 -29.31 -3.23
C LEU A 77 -13.66 -28.38 -4.33
N GLU A 78 -14.15 -28.51 -5.56
CA GLU A 78 -13.74 -27.64 -6.66
C GLU A 78 -14.16 -26.20 -6.44
N GLU A 79 -15.38 -25.98 -5.93
CA GLU A 79 -15.87 -24.63 -5.62
C GLU A 79 -15.09 -23.98 -4.48
N VAL A 80 -14.79 -24.72 -3.42
CA VAL A 80 -13.94 -24.24 -2.31
C VAL A 80 -12.57 -23.89 -2.83
N LYS A 81 -11.93 -24.76 -3.62
CA LYS A 81 -10.60 -24.51 -4.19
C LYS A 81 -10.56 -23.27 -5.07
N ARG A 82 -11.60 -23.05 -5.90
CA ARG A 82 -11.69 -21.82 -6.72
C ARG A 82 -11.83 -20.58 -5.85
N ALA A 83 -12.65 -20.65 -4.79
CA ALA A 83 -12.80 -19.54 -3.85
C ALA A 83 -11.49 -19.24 -3.11
N GLU A 84 -10.77 -20.26 -2.63
CA GLU A 84 -9.48 -20.14 -1.96
C GLU A 84 -8.43 -19.49 -2.87
N THR A 85 -8.29 -19.95 -4.11
CA THR A 85 -7.36 -19.35 -5.09
C THR A 85 -7.67 -17.86 -5.32
N ARG A 86 -8.95 -17.49 -5.38
CA ARG A 86 -9.34 -16.09 -5.56
C ARG A 86 -9.10 -15.27 -4.28
N ILE A 87 -9.31 -15.85 -3.11
CA ILE A 87 -9.00 -15.26 -1.80
C ILE A 87 -7.50 -14.92 -1.73
N ASP A 88 -6.64 -15.90 -2.00
CA ASP A 88 -5.18 -15.72 -1.98
C ASP A 88 -4.74 -14.57 -2.91
N THR A 89 -5.32 -14.51 -4.11
CA THR A 89 -5.04 -13.43 -5.07
C THR A 89 -5.45 -12.07 -4.52
N LEU A 90 -6.66 -11.96 -3.96
CA LEU A 90 -7.17 -10.69 -3.41
C LEU A 90 -6.39 -10.24 -2.17
N GLU A 91 -5.96 -11.17 -1.32
CA GLU A 91 -5.12 -10.88 -0.16
C GLU A 91 -3.76 -10.32 -0.59
N ALA A 92 -3.11 -10.96 -1.56
CA ALA A 92 -1.84 -10.48 -2.11
C ALA A 92 -1.96 -9.08 -2.77
N GLU A 93 -3.04 -8.84 -3.54
CA GLU A 93 -3.31 -7.53 -4.15
C GLU A 93 -3.52 -6.43 -3.09
N LEU A 94 -4.23 -6.74 -1.99
CA LEU A 94 -4.47 -5.79 -0.90
C LEU A 94 -3.19 -5.51 -0.09
N GLU A 95 -2.37 -6.53 0.16
CA GLU A 95 -1.09 -6.38 0.85
C GLU A 95 -0.12 -5.50 0.06
N GLN A 96 0.04 -5.77 -1.24
CA GLN A 96 0.87 -4.94 -2.12
C GLN A 96 0.40 -3.48 -2.13
N GLN A 97 -0.90 -3.24 -2.22
CA GLN A 97 -1.46 -1.88 -2.21
C GLN A 97 -1.20 -1.17 -0.88
N GLN A 98 -1.27 -1.88 0.25
CA GLN A 98 -0.96 -1.33 1.57
C GLN A 98 0.52 -0.94 1.71
N GLU A 99 1.44 -1.77 1.20
CA GLU A 99 2.87 -1.48 1.18
C GLU A 99 3.17 -0.22 0.35
N GLU A 100 2.61 -0.13 -0.85
CA GLU A 100 2.76 1.04 -1.74
C GLU A 100 2.22 2.31 -1.07
N THR A 101 1.02 2.24 -0.48
CA THR A 101 0.41 3.38 0.22
C THR A 101 1.21 3.79 1.46
N GLY A 102 1.71 2.81 2.23
CA GLY A 102 2.54 3.04 3.40
C GLY A 102 3.87 3.72 3.05
N ALA A 103 4.51 3.32 1.95
CA ALA A 103 5.74 3.95 1.46
C ALA A 103 5.51 5.43 1.08
N VAL A 104 4.41 5.71 0.35
CA VAL A 104 4.04 7.08 -0.04
C VAL A 104 3.74 7.94 1.20
N GLN A 105 2.97 7.42 2.17
CA GLN A 105 2.67 8.14 3.41
C GLN A 105 3.93 8.46 4.22
N THR A 106 4.85 7.50 4.32
CA THR A 106 6.13 7.69 5.01
C THR A 106 6.97 8.78 4.33
N GLN A 107 7.01 8.79 3.01
CA GLN A 107 7.72 9.83 2.26
C GLN A 107 7.07 11.21 2.44
N MET A 108 5.75 11.30 2.38
CA MET A 108 5.01 12.54 2.64
C MET A 108 5.25 13.07 4.06
N GLN A 109 5.29 12.18 5.06
CA GLN A 109 5.58 12.57 6.43
C GLN A 109 6.97 13.18 6.55
N ARG A 110 7.98 12.57 5.93
CA ARG A 110 9.35 13.12 5.88
C ARG A 110 9.41 14.51 5.22
N VAL A 111 8.68 14.70 4.12
CA VAL A 111 8.59 16.00 3.44
C VAL A 111 7.91 17.04 4.32
N ARG A 112 6.83 16.68 5.03
CA ARG A 112 6.18 17.58 6.01
C ARG A 112 7.10 17.99 7.14
N GLU A 113 7.85 17.07 7.71
CA GLU A 113 8.84 17.35 8.74
C GLU A 113 9.90 18.34 8.23
N LEU A 114 10.39 18.17 6.99
CA LEU A 114 11.32 19.07 6.34
C LEU A 114 10.74 20.48 6.11
N ALA A 115 9.46 20.57 5.73
CA ALA A 115 8.79 21.86 5.51
C ALA A 115 8.64 22.67 6.81
N GLN A 116 8.52 22.00 7.97
CA GLN A 116 8.35 22.63 9.29
C GLN A 116 9.68 23.00 9.96
N VAL A 117 10.83 22.67 9.36
CA VAL A 117 12.14 22.98 9.93
C VAL A 117 12.36 24.49 9.98
N SER A 118 12.37 25.04 11.19
CA SER A 118 12.63 26.46 11.45
C SER A 118 14.13 26.78 11.57
N GLN A 119 14.95 25.80 11.99
CA GLN A 119 16.39 25.96 12.18
C GLN A 119 17.17 24.78 11.59
N LEU A 120 18.33 25.08 11.00
CA LEU A 120 19.23 24.08 10.41
C LEU A 120 20.04 23.42 11.53
N THR A 121 19.67 22.23 11.96
CA THR A 121 20.47 21.47 12.92
C THR A 121 21.56 20.66 12.20
N ARG A 122 22.66 20.36 12.91
CA ARG A 122 23.75 19.53 12.37
C ARG A 122 23.25 18.16 11.87
N GLU A 123 22.33 17.55 12.59
CA GLU A 123 21.73 16.26 12.24
C GLU A 123 20.98 16.32 10.90
N LEU A 124 20.21 17.37 10.69
CA LEU A 124 19.50 17.60 9.43
C LEU A 124 20.46 17.81 8.26
N VAL A 125 21.53 18.59 8.46
CA VAL A 125 22.54 18.81 7.41
C VAL A 125 23.22 17.50 7.02
N VAL A 126 23.68 16.71 7.99
CA VAL A 126 24.34 15.42 7.73
C VAL A 126 23.39 14.43 7.04
N ARG A 127 22.11 14.45 7.36
CA ARG A 127 21.12 13.54 6.79
C ARG A 127 20.71 13.91 5.36
N LEU A 128 20.63 15.22 5.07
CA LEU A 128 20.07 15.72 3.80
C LEU A 128 21.12 16.11 2.77
N VAL A 129 22.32 16.52 3.20
CA VAL A 129 23.35 17.04 2.34
C VAL A 129 24.48 16.02 2.19
N HIS A 130 24.67 15.56 0.96
CA HIS A 130 25.79 14.68 0.63
C HIS A 130 27.11 15.45 0.63
N ARG A 131 27.13 16.59 -0.08
CA ARG A 131 28.32 17.38 -0.26
C ARG A 131 27.99 18.84 -0.59
N VAL A 132 28.79 19.76 -0.06
CA VAL A 132 28.75 21.17 -0.43
C VAL A 132 30.04 21.51 -1.18
N ILE A 133 29.90 21.91 -2.43
CA ILE A 133 31.02 22.35 -3.29
C ILE A 133 31.01 23.86 -3.35
N VAL A 134 32.11 24.46 -2.94
CA VAL A 134 32.31 25.92 -2.97
C VAL A 134 33.34 26.23 -4.04
N SER A 135 32.96 26.99 -5.10
CA SER A 135 33.87 27.37 -6.16
C SER A 135 34.87 28.45 -5.67
N THR A 136 35.92 28.63 -6.42
CA THR A 136 36.81 29.79 -6.25
C THR A 136 36.03 31.09 -6.43
N LYS A 137 36.39 32.09 -5.65
CA LYS A 137 35.80 33.45 -5.71
C LYS A 137 36.12 34.10 -7.06
N ASP A 138 35.12 34.65 -7.73
CA ASP A 138 35.30 35.39 -8.95
C ASP A 138 36.10 36.68 -8.64
N PRO A 139 37.25 36.89 -9.25
CA PRO A 139 38.10 38.05 -8.95
C PRO A 139 37.50 39.41 -9.38
N LEU A 140 36.49 39.39 -10.29
CA LEU A 140 35.85 40.60 -10.80
C LEU A 140 34.58 40.97 -10.04
N THR A 141 33.72 39.98 -9.74
CA THR A 141 32.44 40.23 -9.09
C THR A 141 32.47 39.97 -7.59
N GLY A 142 33.48 39.26 -7.11
CA GLY A 142 33.59 38.86 -5.70
C GLY A 142 32.58 37.74 -5.32
N GLU A 143 31.80 37.24 -6.26
CA GLU A 143 30.81 36.20 -6.04
C GLU A 143 31.46 34.81 -5.96
N GLN A 144 30.80 33.95 -5.20
CA GLN A 144 31.23 32.56 -4.99
C GLN A 144 30.03 31.61 -5.21
N LYS A 145 30.19 30.71 -6.16
CA LYS A 145 29.13 29.71 -6.45
C LYS A 145 29.18 28.58 -5.43
N ILE A 146 28.04 28.31 -4.80
CA ILE A 146 27.87 27.20 -3.88
C ILE A 146 26.91 26.21 -4.52
N THR A 147 27.40 24.98 -4.72
CA THR A 147 26.60 23.87 -5.21
C THR A 147 26.39 22.86 -4.08
N ILE A 148 25.13 22.45 -3.86
CA ILE A 148 24.78 21.49 -2.82
C ILE A 148 24.32 20.20 -3.51
N GLU A 149 24.99 19.12 -3.19
CA GLU A 149 24.56 17.77 -3.57
C GLU A 149 23.79 17.15 -2.41
N TRP A 150 22.63 16.61 -2.71
CA TRP A 150 21.68 16.09 -1.73
C TRP A 150 21.74 14.57 -1.63
N ASN A 151 21.31 13.98 -0.49
CA ASN A 151 21.22 12.54 -0.25
C ASN A 151 19.89 11.88 -0.71
N PHE A 152 19.12 12.56 -1.57
CA PHE A 152 17.82 12.08 -2.04
C PHE A 152 17.61 12.36 -3.52
#